data_27807785bac33d21cc42a8a46b470196
#
_entry.id   27807785bac33d21cc42a8a46b470196
#
_cell.length_a   1.000
_cell.length_b   1.000
_cell.length_c   1.000
_cell.angle_alpha   90.00
_cell.angle_beta   90.00
_cell.angle_gamma   90.00
#
_symmetry.space_group_name_H-M   'P 1'
#
loop_
_entity.id
_entity.type
_entity.pdbx_description
1 polymer ?
#
loop_
_entity_poly.entity_id
_entity_poly.type
_entity_poly.pdbx_seq_one_letter_code
_entity_poly.pdbx_strand_id
1 'polypeptide(L)'
;VGLTDDGTAIRYLRIRVDVEAQSSAMVEQISEEMGAEASIVSSDTGGRAYAVGDLMTLSNLLSGLISSIVSSTAISLTVSLLVLATLTRRIGQSLLVILPVGLAGSWVVGSMAVLGINWNVLTIMITALTIGLGIDYSIHVWRRFESNRASGMAIWPAMRDMYAHTGSALLMSAGTTICGFMVLLLSPIPVIRDFGVVSSISVAFSLILALLVLPGLLAAEVRTNGNGS
;
A
#
# COMPACT_ATOMS: atom_id res chain seq x y z
N VAL A 1 -3.23 -10.76 42.33
CA VAL A 1 -2.84 -9.77 43.34
C VAL A 1 -1.38 -10.03 43.71
N GLY A 2 -0.52 -9.03 43.62
CA GLY A 2 0.85 -9.09 44.12
C GLY A 2 0.98 -8.23 45.35
N LEU A 3 1.57 -8.76 46.39
CA LEU A 3 1.81 -8.07 47.65
C LEU A 3 3.25 -7.52 47.66
N THR A 4 3.52 -6.52 48.49
CA THR A 4 4.87 -6.09 48.84
C THR A 4 5.60 -7.21 49.57
N ASP A 5 6.96 -7.18 49.62
CA ASP A 5 7.76 -8.23 50.23
C ASP A 5 7.47 -8.44 51.74
N ASP A 6 6.91 -7.42 52.41
CA ASP A 6 6.47 -7.47 53.82
C ASP A 6 4.99 -7.89 53.97
N GLY A 7 4.25 -8.08 52.86
CA GLY A 7 2.84 -8.51 52.86
C GLY A 7 1.85 -7.43 53.35
N THR A 8 2.28 -6.22 53.59
CA THR A 8 1.48 -5.15 54.20
C THR A 8 0.71 -4.27 53.22
N ALA A 9 1.09 -4.27 51.95
CA ALA A 9 0.43 -3.47 50.91
C ALA A 9 0.27 -4.23 49.60
N ILE A 10 -0.75 -3.87 48.82
CA ILE A 10 -0.95 -4.42 47.48
C ILE A 10 -0.02 -3.69 46.51
N ARG A 11 0.90 -4.47 45.92
CA ARG A 11 1.84 -3.95 44.93
C ARG A 11 1.21 -3.78 43.56
N TYR A 12 0.36 -4.73 43.18
CA TYR A 12 -0.46 -4.66 41.96
C TYR A 12 -1.70 -5.51 42.05
N LEU A 13 -2.75 -5.07 41.41
CA LEU A 13 -3.99 -5.82 41.23
C LEU A 13 -4.24 -6.01 39.74
N ARG A 14 -4.49 -7.26 39.33
CA ARG A 14 -4.93 -7.57 37.97
C ARG A 14 -6.39 -8.00 38.00
N ILE A 15 -7.21 -7.26 37.26
CA ILE A 15 -8.60 -7.63 36.99
C ILE A 15 -8.66 -8.13 35.56
N ARG A 16 -9.19 -9.34 35.36
CA ARG A 16 -9.44 -9.89 34.04
C ARG A 16 -10.92 -9.71 33.72
N VAL A 17 -11.20 -9.09 32.60
CA VAL A 17 -12.53 -8.95 32.04
C VAL A 17 -12.53 -9.68 30.70
N ASP A 18 -13.37 -10.72 30.58
CA ASP A 18 -13.54 -11.45 29.34
C ASP A 18 -14.64 -10.77 28.53
N VAL A 19 -14.31 -10.30 27.34
CA VAL A 19 -15.23 -9.57 26.46
C VAL A 19 -15.32 -10.30 25.12
N GLU A 20 -16.53 -10.66 24.71
CA GLU A 20 -16.80 -11.15 23.36
C GLU A 20 -17.06 -9.97 22.42
N ALA A 21 -16.04 -9.57 21.66
CA ALA A 21 -16.17 -8.53 20.65
C ALA A 21 -16.50 -9.14 19.29
N GLN A 22 -17.65 -8.78 18.72
CA GLN A 22 -18.13 -9.27 17.43
C GLN A 22 -17.69 -8.38 16.25
N SER A 23 -17.14 -7.18 16.52
CA SER A 23 -16.67 -6.26 15.49
C SER A 23 -15.50 -5.39 15.96
N SER A 24 -14.69 -4.91 15.01
CA SER A 24 -13.58 -3.98 15.30
C SER A 24 -14.04 -2.67 15.93
N ALA A 25 -15.19 -2.14 15.53
CA ALA A 25 -15.78 -0.93 16.11
C ALA A 25 -16.13 -1.13 17.60
N MET A 26 -16.63 -2.31 17.96
CA MET A 26 -16.93 -2.66 19.37
C MET A 26 -15.65 -2.77 20.20
N VAL A 27 -14.56 -3.30 19.62
CA VAL A 27 -13.25 -3.36 20.30
C VAL A 27 -12.71 -1.96 20.57
N GLU A 28 -12.84 -1.05 19.61
CA GLU A 28 -12.39 0.35 19.74
C GLU A 28 -13.18 1.07 20.85
N GLN A 29 -14.51 0.94 20.87
CA GLN A 29 -15.36 1.54 21.90
C GLN A 29 -15.00 1.00 23.29
N ILE A 30 -14.87 -0.32 23.46
CA ILE A 30 -14.47 -0.94 24.73
C ILE A 30 -13.09 -0.47 25.16
N SER A 31 -12.18 -0.32 24.21
CA SER A 31 -10.82 0.17 24.47
C SER A 31 -10.82 1.59 25.02
N GLU A 32 -11.63 2.50 24.45
CA GLU A 32 -11.78 3.86 24.91
C GLU A 32 -12.41 3.92 26.30
N GLU A 33 -13.51 3.19 26.52
CA GLU A 33 -14.19 3.15 27.82
C GLU A 33 -13.29 2.60 28.93
N MET A 34 -12.59 1.49 28.69
CA MET A 34 -11.64 0.92 29.66
C MET A 34 -10.44 1.83 29.91
N GLY A 35 -9.97 2.54 28.89
CA GLY A 35 -8.91 3.55 29.02
C GLY A 35 -9.34 4.73 29.90
N ALA A 36 -10.55 5.22 29.70
CA ALA A 36 -11.14 6.29 30.49
C ALA A 36 -11.31 5.86 31.98
N GLU A 37 -11.84 4.66 32.24
CA GLU A 37 -11.97 4.13 33.61
C GLU A 37 -10.62 3.93 34.30
N ALA A 38 -9.61 3.40 33.58
CA ALA A 38 -8.27 3.27 34.11
C ALA A 38 -7.66 4.63 34.49
N SER A 39 -7.96 5.70 33.75
CA SER A 39 -7.52 7.05 34.07
C SER A 39 -8.17 7.59 35.35
N ILE A 40 -9.46 7.32 35.55
CA ILE A 40 -10.21 7.70 36.77
C ILE A 40 -9.61 6.97 37.99
N VAL A 41 -9.43 5.66 37.90
CA VAL A 41 -8.82 4.87 38.99
C VAL A 41 -7.40 5.37 39.30
N SER A 42 -6.64 5.76 38.29
CA SER A 42 -5.29 6.33 38.48
C SER A 42 -5.35 7.66 39.22
N SER A 43 -6.32 8.53 38.91
CA SER A 43 -6.48 9.84 39.59
C SER A 43 -6.94 9.72 41.03
N ASP A 44 -7.86 8.80 41.31
CA ASP A 44 -8.47 8.63 42.64
C ASP A 44 -7.55 7.92 43.63
N THR A 45 -6.74 6.95 43.13
CA THR A 45 -5.89 6.11 43.99
C THR A 45 -4.45 6.62 44.13
N GLY A 46 -4.04 7.58 43.29
CA GLY A 46 -2.64 8.01 43.17
C GLY A 46 -1.71 6.91 42.62
N GLY A 47 -2.26 5.77 42.22
CA GLY A 47 -1.58 4.68 41.58
C GLY A 47 -1.53 4.80 40.06
N ARG A 48 -0.95 3.82 39.39
CA ARG A 48 -0.99 3.73 37.92
C ARG A 48 -1.90 2.58 37.52
N ALA A 49 -3.01 2.89 36.83
CA ALA A 49 -3.89 1.90 36.25
C ALA A 49 -3.71 1.88 34.72
N TYR A 50 -3.65 0.69 34.16
CA TYR A 50 -3.54 0.49 32.72
C TYR A 50 -4.55 -0.56 32.29
N ALA A 51 -5.33 -0.26 31.29
CA ALA A 51 -6.09 -1.26 30.58
C ALA A 51 -5.17 -1.92 29.54
N VAL A 52 -5.03 -3.23 29.59
CA VAL A 52 -4.22 -4.02 28.65
C VAL A 52 -4.99 -5.24 28.19
N GLY A 53 -4.96 -5.51 26.90
CA GLY A 53 -5.59 -6.68 26.32
C GLY A 53 -5.08 -6.91 24.90
N ASP A 54 -5.10 -8.17 24.46
CA ASP A 54 -4.63 -8.51 23.11
C ASP A 54 -5.44 -7.80 22.04
N LEU A 55 -6.75 -7.66 22.22
CA LEU A 55 -7.64 -6.94 21.31
C LEU A 55 -7.38 -5.44 21.30
N MET A 56 -7.11 -4.83 22.44
CA MET A 56 -6.78 -3.40 22.54
C MET A 56 -5.42 -3.11 21.89
N THR A 57 -4.45 -3.96 22.14
CA THR A 57 -3.12 -3.85 21.52
C THR A 57 -3.24 -3.98 20.01
N LEU A 58 -4.03 -4.93 19.51
CA LEU A 58 -4.26 -5.13 18.08
C LEU A 58 -4.99 -3.95 17.45
N SER A 59 -6.02 -3.40 18.08
CA SER A 59 -6.76 -2.22 17.61
C SER A 59 -5.85 -0.98 17.52
N ASN A 60 -5.06 -0.70 18.55
CA ASN A 60 -4.11 0.40 18.56
C ASN A 60 -3.01 0.23 17.49
N LEU A 61 -2.53 -1.00 17.28
CA LEU A 61 -1.58 -1.29 16.21
C LEU A 61 -2.22 -1.07 14.83
N LEU A 62 -3.45 -1.53 14.61
CA LEU A 62 -4.14 -1.37 13.33
C LEU A 62 -4.41 0.10 13.01
N SER A 63 -4.90 0.88 13.96
CA SER A 63 -5.15 2.32 13.76
C SER A 63 -3.84 3.10 13.50
N GLY A 64 -2.78 2.79 14.24
CA GLY A 64 -1.45 3.34 14.01
C GLY A 64 -0.87 2.96 12.64
N LEU A 65 -1.09 1.72 12.20
CA LEU A 65 -0.68 1.25 10.88
C LEU A 65 -1.44 1.97 9.76
N ILE A 66 -2.75 2.14 9.86
CA ILE A 66 -3.56 2.84 8.85
C ILE A 66 -3.08 4.29 8.70
N SER A 67 -2.89 5.01 9.80
CA SER A 67 -2.33 6.37 9.77
C SER A 67 -0.93 6.41 9.15
N SER A 68 -0.08 5.45 9.50
CA SER A 68 1.27 5.33 8.95
C SER A 68 1.28 5.02 7.45
N ILE A 69 0.29 4.27 6.95
CA ILE A 69 0.18 3.94 5.52
C ILE A 69 -0.19 5.17 4.72
N VAL A 70 -1.19 5.92 5.15
CA VAL A 70 -1.61 7.14 4.43
C VAL A 70 -0.43 8.10 4.32
N SER A 71 0.29 8.34 5.41
CA SER A 71 1.45 9.21 5.41
C SER A 71 2.62 8.66 4.60
N SER A 72 2.96 7.38 4.74
CA SER A 72 4.05 6.76 3.96
C SER A 72 3.73 6.69 2.47
N THR A 73 2.48 6.42 2.11
CA THR A 73 2.00 6.43 0.72
C THR A 73 2.10 7.82 0.12
N ALA A 74 1.65 8.86 0.84
CA ALA A 74 1.75 10.25 0.41
C ALA A 74 3.22 10.68 0.22
N ILE A 75 4.08 10.33 1.17
CA ILE A 75 5.53 10.60 1.08
C ILE A 75 6.14 9.87 -0.12
N SER A 76 5.83 8.60 -0.30
CA SER A 76 6.33 7.79 -1.41
C SER A 76 5.92 8.36 -2.77
N LEU A 77 4.66 8.74 -2.93
CA LEU A 77 4.17 9.39 -4.15
C LEU A 77 4.83 10.75 -4.39
N THR A 78 5.02 11.54 -3.34
CA THR A 78 5.68 12.85 -3.42
C THR A 78 7.14 12.70 -3.84
N VAL A 79 7.90 11.82 -3.18
CA VAL A 79 9.29 11.55 -3.53
C VAL A 79 9.40 11.02 -4.95
N SER A 80 8.52 10.11 -5.35
CA SER A 80 8.49 9.56 -6.71
C SER A 80 8.18 10.63 -7.75
N LEU A 81 7.25 11.54 -7.45
CA LEU A 81 6.94 12.67 -8.31
C LEU A 81 8.14 13.62 -8.45
N LEU A 82 8.87 13.90 -7.37
CA LEU A 82 10.08 14.73 -7.39
C LEU A 82 11.20 14.09 -8.23
N VAL A 83 11.42 12.79 -8.06
CA VAL A 83 12.40 12.03 -8.86
C VAL A 83 11.99 12.06 -10.35
N LEU A 84 10.71 11.79 -10.64
CA LEU A 84 10.20 11.88 -12.01
C LEU A 84 10.33 13.29 -12.58
N ALA A 85 9.98 14.32 -11.84
CA ALA A 85 10.08 15.70 -12.28
C ALA A 85 11.54 16.10 -12.62
N THR A 86 12.51 15.61 -11.86
CA THR A 86 13.94 15.78 -12.17
C THR A 86 14.38 15.03 -13.42
N LEU A 87 13.88 13.82 -13.62
CA LEU A 87 14.20 12.99 -14.79
C LEU A 87 13.55 13.51 -16.08
N THR A 88 12.27 13.88 -16.02
CA THR A 88 11.50 14.34 -17.18
C THR A 88 11.75 15.82 -17.49
N ARG A 89 12.19 16.59 -16.50
CA ARG A 89 12.30 18.07 -16.54
C ARG A 89 10.97 18.77 -16.89
N ARG A 90 9.83 18.06 -16.83
CA ARG A 90 8.48 18.55 -17.15
C ARG A 90 7.48 17.96 -16.18
N ILE A 91 6.89 18.79 -15.34
CA ILE A 91 5.91 18.36 -14.32
C ILE A 91 4.70 17.68 -14.96
N GLY A 92 4.23 18.15 -16.11
CA GLY A 92 3.08 17.54 -16.82
C GLY A 92 3.35 16.08 -17.22
N GLN A 93 4.54 15.77 -17.73
CA GLN A 93 4.91 14.39 -18.08
C GLN A 93 5.05 13.51 -16.82
N SER A 94 5.58 14.05 -15.73
CA SER A 94 5.68 13.33 -14.46
C SER A 94 4.30 12.92 -13.95
N LEU A 95 3.31 13.82 -14.03
CA LEU A 95 1.93 13.53 -13.66
C LEU A 95 1.30 12.43 -14.52
N LEU A 96 1.57 12.45 -15.84
CA LEU A 96 1.09 11.39 -16.74
C LEU A 96 1.70 10.03 -16.42
N VAL A 97 2.98 9.99 -16.05
CA VAL A 97 3.68 8.74 -15.69
C VAL A 97 3.19 8.17 -14.36
N ILE A 98 2.83 9.03 -13.39
CA ILE A 98 2.38 8.58 -12.07
C ILE A 98 0.89 8.19 -12.03
N LEU A 99 0.08 8.66 -12.96
CA LEU A 99 -1.36 8.42 -13.01
C LEU A 99 -1.73 6.92 -13.08
N PRO A 100 -1.10 6.09 -13.94
CA PRO A 100 -1.35 4.64 -13.95
C PRO A 100 -1.05 3.97 -12.61
N VAL A 101 -0.05 4.47 -11.87
CA VAL A 101 0.33 3.94 -10.56
C VAL A 101 -0.76 4.19 -9.52
N GLY A 102 -1.32 5.40 -9.50
CA GLY A 102 -2.46 5.74 -8.64
C GLY A 102 -3.70 4.89 -8.95
N LEU A 103 -3.97 4.67 -10.25
CA LEU A 103 -5.05 3.77 -10.69
C LEU A 103 -4.80 2.32 -10.26
N ALA A 104 -3.56 1.82 -10.38
CA ALA A 104 -3.20 0.48 -9.94
C ALA A 104 -3.49 0.29 -8.45
N GLY A 105 -3.06 1.24 -7.60
CA GLY A 105 -3.34 1.22 -6.18
C GLY A 105 -4.84 1.18 -5.86
N SER A 106 -5.64 2.03 -6.54
CA SER A 106 -7.10 2.05 -6.38
C SER A 106 -7.75 0.74 -6.79
N TRP A 107 -7.28 0.11 -7.87
CA TRP A 107 -7.81 -1.17 -8.34
C TRP A 107 -7.43 -2.33 -7.43
N VAL A 108 -6.24 -2.30 -6.82
CA VAL A 108 -5.83 -3.28 -5.80
C VAL A 108 -6.75 -3.21 -4.59
N VAL A 109 -7.01 -2.01 -4.07
CA VAL A 109 -7.95 -1.80 -2.94
C VAL A 109 -9.36 -2.28 -3.32
N GLY A 110 -9.84 -1.94 -4.52
CA GLY A 110 -11.11 -2.42 -5.03
C GLY A 110 -11.19 -3.94 -5.13
N SER A 111 -10.12 -4.59 -5.61
CA SER A 111 -10.08 -6.05 -5.72
C SER A 111 -10.08 -6.75 -4.36
N MET A 112 -9.42 -6.19 -3.34
CA MET A 112 -9.49 -6.70 -1.97
C MET A 112 -10.92 -6.68 -1.43
N ALA A 113 -11.66 -5.59 -1.66
CA ALA A 113 -13.06 -5.48 -1.25
C ALA A 113 -13.95 -6.53 -1.95
N VAL A 114 -13.76 -6.76 -3.26
CA VAL A 114 -14.52 -7.77 -4.02
C VAL A 114 -14.19 -9.19 -3.58
N LEU A 115 -12.93 -9.47 -3.27
CA LEU A 115 -12.48 -10.80 -2.83
C LEU A 115 -12.76 -11.07 -1.35
N GLY A 116 -13.27 -10.09 -0.60
CA GLY A 116 -13.50 -10.22 0.84
C GLY A 116 -12.21 -10.36 1.65
N ILE A 117 -11.08 -9.87 1.15
CA ILE A 117 -9.79 -9.93 1.83
C ILE A 117 -9.70 -8.77 2.83
N ASN A 118 -9.57 -9.12 4.11
CA ASN A 118 -9.48 -8.13 5.17
C ASN A 118 -8.10 -7.45 5.20
N TRP A 119 -8.12 -6.21 5.67
CA TRP A 119 -6.89 -5.46 5.94
C TRP A 119 -6.11 -6.13 7.08
N ASN A 120 -4.86 -6.40 6.84
CA ASN A 120 -3.91 -6.90 7.83
C ASN A 120 -2.53 -6.29 7.56
N VAL A 121 -1.57 -6.52 8.46
CA VAL A 121 -0.22 -5.93 8.37
C VAL A 121 0.44 -6.21 7.02
N LEU A 122 0.28 -7.42 6.48
CA LEU A 122 0.90 -7.81 5.22
C LEU A 122 0.18 -7.17 4.01
N THR A 123 -1.16 -7.19 3.98
CA THR A 123 -1.92 -6.59 2.86
C THR A 123 -1.76 -5.08 2.78
N ILE A 124 -1.55 -4.44 3.92
CA ILE A 124 -1.22 -3.02 4.03
C ILE A 124 0.10 -2.69 3.33
N MET A 125 1.14 -3.51 3.52
CA MET A 125 2.44 -3.32 2.87
C MET A 125 2.35 -3.41 1.33
N ILE A 126 1.34 -4.10 0.80
CA ILE A 126 1.17 -4.24 -0.66
C ILE A 126 0.90 -2.89 -1.34
N THR A 127 0.25 -1.94 -0.66
CA THR A 127 0.01 -0.61 -1.23
C THR A 127 1.33 0.09 -1.56
N ALA A 128 2.31 0.03 -0.66
CA ALA A 128 3.64 0.57 -0.91
C ALA A 128 4.38 -0.19 -2.03
N LEU A 129 4.24 -1.53 -2.05
CA LEU A 129 4.80 -2.37 -3.09
C LEU A 129 4.19 -2.05 -4.47
N THR A 130 2.88 -1.84 -4.53
CA THR A 130 2.15 -1.45 -5.75
C THR A 130 2.70 -0.15 -6.34
N ILE A 131 2.93 0.84 -5.49
CA ILE A 131 3.48 2.13 -5.92
C ILE A 131 4.90 1.95 -6.44
N GLY A 132 5.77 1.25 -5.71
CA GLY A 132 7.16 1.03 -6.11
C GLY A 132 7.27 0.32 -7.45
N LEU A 133 6.63 -0.84 -7.61
CA LEU A 133 6.66 -1.60 -8.86
C LEU A 133 5.96 -0.87 -10.01
N GLY A 134 4.84 -0.20 -9.72
CA GLY A 134 4.09 0.54 -10.73
C GLY A 134 4.90 1.70 -11.32
N ILE A 135 5.65 2.42 -10.49
CA ILE A 135 6.54 3.50 -10.93
C ILE A 135 7.66 2.96 -11.81
N ASP A 136 8.30 1.85 -11.42
CA ASP A 136 9.37 1.25 -12.21
C ASP A 136 8.89 0.87 -13.61
N TYR A 137 7.75 0.19 -13.73
CA TYR A 137 7.17 -0.16 -15.03
C TYR A 137 6.85 1.09 -15.86
N SER A 138 6.25 2.09 -15.23
CA SER A 138 5.89 3.35 -15.90
C SER A 138 7.12 4.11 -16.37
N ILE A 139 8.20 4.18 -15.59
CA ILE A 139 9.45 4.83 -15.96
C ILE A 139 10.10 4.13 -17.17
N HIS A 140 10.15 2.80 -17.17
CA HIS A 140 10.73 2.03 -18.27
C HIS A 140 9.96 2.26 -19.58
N VAL A 141 8.64 2.21 -19.54
CA VAL A 141 7.76 2.48 -20.69
C VAL A 141 7.95 3.90 -21.21
N TRP A 142 7.88 4.88 -20.31
CA TRP A 142 8.07 6.30 -20.66
C TRP A 142 9.43 6.55 -21.28
N ARG A 143 10.53 6.11 -20.64
CA ARG A 143 11.89 6.34 -21.13
C ARG A 143 12.12 5.74 -22.50
N ARG A 144 11.62 4.52 -22.76
CA ARG A 144 11.76 3.91 -24.09
C ARG A 144 10.99 4.69 -25.15
N PHE A 145 9.75 5.07 -24.86
CA PHE A 145 8.93 5.86 -25.76
C PHE A 145 9.61 7.20 -26.08
N GLU A 146 10.05 7.93 -25.05
CA GLU A 146 10.73 9.23 -25.22
C GLU A 146 12.04 9.11 -26.00
N SER A 147 12.86 8.10 -25.74
CA SER A 147 14.10 7.82 -26.48
C SER A 147 13.81 7.56 -27.97
N ASN A 148 12.79 6.79 -28.27
CA ASN A 148 12.39 6.53 -29.65
C ASN A 148 11.88 7.79 -30.35
N ARG A 149 11.13 8.64 -29.64
CA ARG A 149 10.67 9.93 -30.14
C ARG A 149 11.83 10.90 -30.38
N ALA A 150 12.79 10.95 -29.47
CA ALA A 150 13.98 11.79 -29.60
C ALA A 150 14.87 11.38 -30.79
N SER A 151 14.84 10.09 -31.19
CA SER A 151 15.51 9.63 -32.41
C SER A 151 14.75 9.89 -33.71
N GLY A 152 13.63 10.65 -33.66
CA GLY A 152 12.84 11.05 -34.82
C GLY A 152 11.77 10.06 -35.26
N MET A 153 11.52 8.99 -34.51
CA MET A 153 10.45 8.03 -34.83
C MET A 153 9.07 8.70 -34.72
N ALA A 154 8.17 8.40 -35.65
CA ALA A 154 6.75 8.75 -35.50
C ALA A 154 6.11 7.99 -34.31
N ILE A 155 4.95 8.47 -33.83
CA ILE A 155 4.28 7.93 -32.61
C ILE A 155 4.08 6.42 -32.71
N TRP A 156 3.50 5.91 -33.79
CA TRP A 156 3.19 4.50 -33.95
C TRP A 156 4.43 3.57 -34.02
N PRO A 157 5.46 3.88 -34.83
CA PRO A 157 6.72 3.13 -34.80
C PRO A 157 7.39 3.15 -33.41
N ALA A 158 7.40 4.30 -32.73
CA ALA A 158 7.96 4.42 -31.38
C ALA A 158 7.25 3.53 -30.36
N MET A 159 5.91 3.49 -30.42
CA MET A 159 5.11 2.59 -29.58
C MET A 159 5.38 1.13 -29.90
N ARG A 160 5.41 0.75 -31.18
CA ARG A 160 5.64 -0.63 -31.59
C ARG A 160 7.01 -1.14 -31.10
N ASP A 161 8.04 -0.33 -31.22
CA ASP A 161 9.39 -0.67 -30.73
C ASP A 161 9.40 -0.78 -29.20
N MET A 162 8.73 0.14 -28.50
CA MET A 162 8.59 0.09 -27.04
C MET A 162 7.92 -1.21 -26.58
N TYR A 163 6.82 -1.64 -27.22
CA TYR A 163 6.16 -2.91 -26.89
C TYR A 163 7.04 -4.13 -27.19
N ALA A 164 7.71 -4.13 -28.34
CA ALA A 164 8.53 -5.27 -28.77
C ALA A 164 9.73 -5.52 -27.83
N HIS A 165 10.36 -4.48 -27.32
CA HIS A 165 11.57 -4.59 -26.51
C HIS A 165 11.29 -4.42 -25.01
N THR A 166 10.76 -3.27 -24.62
CA THR A 166 10.53 -2.96 -23.20
C THR A 166 9.29 -3.70 -22.67
N GLY A 167 8.19 -3.70 -23.42
CA GLY A 167 6.97 -4.41 -23.03
C GLY A 167 7.18 -5.88 -22.81
N SER A 168 7.89 -6.57 -23.73
CA SER A 168 8.21 -7.99 -23.59
C SER A 168 9.09 -8.29 -22.37
N ALA A 169 10.11 -7.45 -22.12
CA ALA A 169 10.97 -7.60 -20.95
C ALA A 169 10.19 -7.42 -19.64
N LEU A 170 9.30 -6.41 -19.57
CA LEU A 170 8.45 -6.17 -18.41
C LEU A 170 7.45 -7.30 -18.18
N LEU A 171 6.87 -7.87 -19.26
CA LEU A 171 5.99 -9.04 -19.16
C LEU A 171 6.71 -10.25 -18.55
N MET A 172 7.94 -10.53 -18.97
CA MET A 172 8.74 -11.63 -18.41
C MET A 172 9.07 -11.37 -16.93
N SER A 173 9.52 -10.17 -16.59
CA SER A 173 9.85 -9.78 -15.22
C SER A 173 8.63 -9.85 -14.30
N ALA A 174 7.51 -9.27 -14.71
CA ALA A 174 6.27 -9.32 -13.93
C ALA A 174 5.73 -10.76 -13.84
N GLY A 175 5.82 -11.54 -14.89
CA GLY A 175 5.43 -12.95 -14.90
C GLY A 175 6.19 -13.77 -13.85
N THR A 176 7.51 -13.64 -13.79
CA THR A 176 8.31 -14.32 -12.77
C THR A 176 7.96 -13.84 -11.35
N THR A 177 7.71 -12.56 -11.16
CA THR A 177 7.30 -11.98 -9.88
C THR A 177 5.93 -12.50 -9.44
N ILE A 178 4.95 -12.54 -10.35
CA ILE A 178 3.62 -13.11 -10.09
C ILE A 178 3.73 -14.57 -9.72
N CYS A 179 4.49 -15.37 -10.47
CA CYS A 179 4.74 -16.79 -10.14
C CYS A 179 5.35 -16.94 -8.74
N GLY A 180 6.29 -16.08 -8.38
CA GLY A 180 6.88 -16.07 -7.03
C GLY A 180 5.84 -15.81 -5.94
N PHE A 181 4.97 -14.81 -6.11
CA PHE A 181 3.89 -14.54 -5.15
C PHE A 181 2.83 -15.63 -5.13
N MET A 182 2.52 -16.25 -6.26
CA MET A 182 1.56 -17.36 -6.32
C MET A 182 2.00 -18.59 -5.53
N VAL A 183 3.30 -18.80 -5.31
CA VAL A 183 3.80 -19.87 -4.42
C VAL A 183 3.26 -19.69 -2.98
N LEU A 184 3.03 -18.46 -2.54
CA LEU A 184 2.48 -18.18 -1.21
C LEU A 184 1.03 -18.68 -1.02
N LEU A 185 0.31 -18.96 -2.11
CA LEU A 185 -1.03 -19.56 -2.06
C LEU A 185 -1.01 -20.98 -1.45
N LEU A 186 0.14 -21.63 -1.50
CA LEU A 186 0.34 -22.98 -0.92
C LEU A 186 0.51 -22.91 0.62
N SER A 187 0.62 -21.71 1.20
CA SER A 187 0.80 -21.56 2.63
C SER A 187 -0.46 -22.00 3.40
N PRO A 188 -0.31 -22.74 4.50
CA PRO A 188 -1.42 -23.06 5.41
C PRO A 188 -1.91 -21.85 6.20
N ILE A 189 -1.14 -20.76 6.24
CA ILE A 189 -1.45 -19.53 7.00
C ILE A 189 -2.27 -18.60 6.11
N PRO A 190 -3.54 -18.29 6.44
CA PRO A 190 -4.44 -17.48 5.60
C PRO A 190 -3.86 -16.11 5.25
N VAL A 191 -3.24 -15.43 6.21
CA VAL A 191 -2.66 -14.09 6.03
C VAL A 191 -1.55 -14.07 4.96
N ILE A 192 -0.73 -15.14 4.89
CA ILE A 192 0.33 -15.29 3.88
C ILE A 192 -0.29 -15.57 2.50
N ARG A 193 -1.33 -16.38 2.45
CA ARG A 193 -2.06 -16.67 1.21
C ARG A 193 -2.71 -15.40 0.64
N ASP A 194 -3.38 -14.63 1.49
CA ASP A 194 -4.00 -13.37 1.10
C ASP A 194 -2.96 -12.37 0.57
N PHE A 195 -1.80 -12.29 1.23
CA PHE A 195 -0.67 -11.50 0.75
C PHE A 195 -0.21 -11.94 -0.65
N GLY A 196 -0.09 -13.24 -0.90
CA GLY A 196 0.28 -13.79 -2.21
C GLY A 196 -0.71 -13.41 -3.31
N VAL A 197 -2.03 -13.54 -3.03
CA VAL A 197 -3.10 -13.16 -3.97
C VAL A 197 -3.03 -11.68 -4.31
N VAL A 198 -3.06 -10.82 -3.29
CA VAL A 198 -3.15 -9.37 -3.49
C VAL A 198 -1.87 -8.83 -4.12
N SER A 199 -0.68 -9.38 -3.78
CA SER A 199 0.58 -8.99 -4.42
C SER A 199 0.61 -9.39 -5.90
N SER A 200 0.12 -10.58 -6.25
CA SER A 200 0.02 -11.02 -7.65
C SER A 200 -0.89 -10.11 -8.47
N ILE A 201 -2.06 -9.77 -7.92
CA ILE A 201 -3.01 -8.84 -8.53
C ILE A 201 -2.39 -7.44 -8.69
N SER A 202 -1.65 -6.98 -7.67
CA SER A 202 -0.97 -5.69 -7.68
C SER A 202 0.05 -5.57 -8.81
N VAL A 203 0.91 -6.57 -8.97
CA VAL A 203 1.91 -6.62 -10.05
C VAL A 203 1.22 -6.64 -11.41
N ALA A 204 0.16 -7.47 -11.56
CA ALA A 204 -0.58 -7.56 -12.80
C ALA A 204 -1.24 -6.23 -13.19
N PHE A 205 -1.93 -5.55 -12.26
CA PHE A 205 -2.54 -4.25 -12.52
C PHE A 205 -1.52 -3.17 -12.83
N SER A 206 -0.42 -3.12 -12.08
CA SER A 206 0.66 -2.16 -12.34
C SER A 206 1.23 -2.32 -13.76
N LEU A 207 1.47 -3.57 -14.18
CA LEU A 207 1.96 -3.86 -15.52
C LEU A 207 0.94 -3.50 -16.62
N ILE A 208 -0.32 -3.93 -16.44
CA ILE A 208 -1.40 -3.67 -17.41
C ILE A 208 -1.58 -2.17 -17.61
N LEU A 209 -1.66 -1.41 -16.53
CA LEU A 209 -1.86 0.04 -16.60
C LEU A 209 -0.64 0.76 -17.18
N ALA A 210 0.58 0.32 -16.86
CA ALA A 210 1.79 0.87 -17.45
C ALA A 210 1.90 0.58 -18.96
N LEU A 211 1.44 -0.58 -19.42
CA LEU A 211 1.53 -0.96 -20.84
C LEU A 211 0.32 -0.49 -21.68
N LEU A 212 -0.86 -0.31 -21.10
CA LEU A 212 -2.05 0.07 -21.86
C LEU A 212 -2.42 1.53 -21.69
N VAL A 213 -2.44 2.03 -20.45
CA VAL A 213 -2.90 3.39 -20.18
C VAL A 213 -1.81 4.42 -20.46
N LEU A 214 -0.59 4.19 -19.97
CA LEU A 214 0.48 5.15 -20.12
C LEU A 214 0.84 5.47 -21.58
N PRO A 215 1.01 4.50 -22.50
CA PRO A 215 1.32 4.83 -23.90
C PRO A 215 0.20 5.60 -24.58
N GLY A 216 -1.07 5.32 -24.22
CA GLY A 216 -2.22 6.07 -24.72
C GLY A 216 -2.16 7.54 -24.28
N LEU A 217 -1.85 7.80 -23.01
CA LEU A 217 -1.68 9.15 -22.47
C LEU A 217 -0.52 9.90 -23.13
N LEU A 218 0.64 9.24 -23.31
CA LEU A 218 1.80 9.81 -23.96
C LEU A 218 1.52 10.17 -25.44
N ALA A 219 0.80 9.31 -26.16
CA ALA A 219 0.39 9.60 -27.53
C ALA A 219 -0.59 10.77 -27.61
N ALA A 220 -1.51 10.89 -26.66
CA ALA A 220 -2.45 12.00 -26.60
C ALA A 220 -1.73 13.33 -26.33
N GLU A 221 -0.77 13.35 -25.38
CA GLU A 221 0.05 14.53 -25.09
C GLU A 221 0.83 15.02 -26.31
N VAL A 222 1.49 14.10 -27.04
CA VAL A 222 2.26 14.47 -28.25
C VAL A 222 1.35 15.07 -29.33
N ARG A 223 0.11 14.55 -29.48
CA ARG A 223 -0.84 15.09 -30.45
C ARG A 223 -1.33 16.49 -30.07
N THR A 224 -1.60 16.74 -28.80
CA THR A 224 -2.05 18.05 -28.33
C THR A 224 -0.97 19.10 -28.45
N ASN A 225 0.28 18.76 -28.14
CA ASN A 225 1.43 19.68 -28.25
C ASN A 225 1.86 19.88 -29.70
N GLY A 226 1.60 18.92 -30.61
CA GLY A 226 1.93 19.03 -32.04
C GLY A 226 0.91 19.85 -32.89
N ASN A 227 -0.32 20.05 -32.37
CA ASN A 227 -1.33 20.88 -33.04
C ASN A 227 -1.26 22.37 -32.65
N GLY A 228 -0.38 22.73 -31.73
CA GLY A 228 -0.17 24.12 -31.25
C GLY A 228 1.06 24.82 -31.83
N SER A 229 1.75 24.21 -32.77
CA SER A 229 2.86 24.76 -33.55
C SER A 229 2.51 24.71 -35.05
#